data_a47bf6f4236c743ab62f5321663e7f8a
#
_entry.id   a47bf6f4236c743ab62f5321663e7f8a
#
_cell.length_a   1.000
_cell.length_b   1.000
_cell.length_c   1.000
_cell.angle_alpha   90.00
_cell.angle_beta   90.00
_cell.angle_gamma   90.00
#
_symmetry.space_group_name_H-M   'P 1'
#
loop_
_entity.id
_entity.type
_entity.pdbx_description
1 polymer ?
#
loop_
_entity_poly.entity_id
_entity_poly.type
_entity_poly.pdbx_seq_one_letter_code
_entity_poly.pdbx_strand_id
1 'polypeptide(L)'
;MSMPLLKLAVVGCNSAAGLLETLSELKLPLAAFYPLDRDDEGELVSFGGDDWPVLELADFDWKTADVAIFLAHTDAIADALAAGCKVVDASGGEPQRGAVPVPPVTDVLLARLLGAFKAAGDVQFAVGTGLLAVSQEGQAGIDKLSEQTRAIFAQQAVEVGTTYAKRIAFNVVPVAQEKAAASATKLAKKLGVPLSLQLAHVPVFYGHSLSITARFGAPVTADALTTAFTDTGGIYLLPSGTASSQDAIGGDQVWVSNLAVSDDGLSASAWAVVDNSKLTALLTLAALQAALEAR
;
A
#
# COMPACT_ATOMS: atom_id res chain seq x y z
N MET A 1 -9.97 12.40 21.18
CA MET A 1 -8.85 13.23 21.74
C MET A 1 -8.21 13.94 20.58
N SER A 2 -7.91 15.24 20.65
CA SER A 2 -7.14 15.92 19.63
C SER A 2 -5.70 15.44 19.71
N MET A 3 -5.07 15.14 18.58
CA MET A 3 -3.63 14.82 18.53
C MET A 3 -2.82 16.03 19.04
N PRO A 4 -1.73 15.80 19.79
CA PRO A 4 -0.82 16.89 20.15
C PRO A 4 -0.18 17.50 18.92
N LEU A 5 0.33 18.72 19.05
CA LEU A 5 1.18 19.33 18.01
C LEU A 5 2.49 18.53 17.93
N LEU A 6 2.85 18.07 16.75
CA LEU A 6 3.97 17.15 16.51
C LEU A 6 5.11 17.86 15.80
N LYS A 7 6.34 17.52 16.19
CA LYS A 7 7.55 17.77 15.40
C LYS A 7 7.81 16.53 14.55
N LEU A 8 7.41 16.60 13.28
CA LEU A 8 7.39 15.46 12.39
C LEU A 8 8.58 15.48 11.42
N ALA A 9 9.38 14.43 11.42
CA ALA A 9 10.34 14.12 10.38
C ALA A 9 9.76 13.13 9.38
N VAL A 10 9.98 13.34 8.08
CA VAL A 10 9.57 12.41 7.02
C VAL A 10 10.77 12.16 6.12
N VAL A 11 11.16 10.88 6.00
CA VAL A 11 12.32 10.43 5.23
C VAL A 11 11.88 9.79 3.92
N GLY A 12 12.56 10.14 2.83
CA GLY A 12 12.22 9.67 1.48
C GLY A 12 11.15 10.52 0.80
N CYS A 13 11.14 11.82 1.07
CA CYS A 13 10.12 12.75 0.60
C CYS A 13 10.04 12.81 -0.93
N ASN A 14 11.18 12.82 -1.63
CA ASN A 14 11.21 12.93 -3.09
C ASN A 14 10.85 11.58 -3.75
N SER A 15 11.37 10.49 -3.20
CA SER A 15 11.07 9.13 -3.74
C SER A 15 9.61 8.72 -3.53
N ALA A 16 8.92 9.30 -2.54
CA ALA A 16 7.53 9.00 -2.21
C ALA A 16 6.61 10.23 -2.27
N ALA A 17 6.88 11.18 -3.16
CA ALA A 17 6.15 12.45 -3.26
C ALA A 17 4.62 12.29 -3.33
N GLY A 18 4.10 11.33 -4.08
CA GLY A 18 2.66 11.07 -4.15
C GLY A 18 2.05 10.57 -2.82
N LEU A 19 2.83 9.86 -1.99
CA LEU A 19 2.38 9.47 -0.65
C LEU A 19 2.46 10.66 0.31
N LEU A 20 3.49 11.49 0.19
CA LEU A 20 3.65 12.71 0.97
C LEU A 20 2.49 13.69 0.71
N GLU A 21 2.11 13.88 -0.57
CA GLU A 21 0.95 14.69 -0.95
C GLU A 21 -0.33 14.16 -0.29
N THR A 22 -0.57 12.85 -0.38
CA THR A 22 -1.73 12.22 0.23
C THR A 22 -1.72 12.32 1.77
N LEU A 23 -0.56 12.21 2.41
CA LEU A 23 -0.41 12.45 3.86
C LEU A 23 -0.70 13.90 4.23
N SER A 24 -0.30 14.86 3.39
CA SER A 24 -0.58 16.29 3.56
C SER A 24 -2.08 16.58 3.63
N GLU A 25 -2.91 15.88 2.83
CA GLU A 25 -4.37 16.02 2.86
C GLU A 25 -4.99 15.64 4.22
N LEU A 26 -4.33 14.81 5.02
CA LEU A 26 -4.82 14.35 6.32
C LEU A 26 -4.72 15.41 7.43
N LYS A 27 -4.14 16.58 7.14
CA LYS A 27 -4.08 17.77 8.04
C LYS A 27 -3.58 17.43 9.44
N LEU A 28 -2.39 16.81 9.51
CA LEU A 28 -1.74 16.52 10.79
C LEU A 28 -1.46 17.80 11.58
N PRO A 29 -1.70 17.82 12.91
CA PRO A 29 -1.38 18.98 13.75
C PRO A 29 0.14 19.07 13.97
N LEU A 30 0.82 19.96 13.26
CA LEU A 30 2.27 20.08 13.30
C LEU A 30 2.73 21.29 14.11
N ALA A 31 3.76 21.10 14.95
CA ALA A 31 4.59 22.16 15.51
C ALA A 31 5.80 22.47 14.63
N ALA A 32 6.34 21.44 13.94
CA ALA A 32 7.41 21.56 12.96
C ALA A 32 7.35 20.40 11.96
N PHE A 33 7.88 20.61 10.76
CA PHE A 33 8.00 19.62 9.70
C PHE A 33 9.44 19.58 9.19
N TYR A 34 10.03 18.38 9.11
CA TYR A 34 11.39 18.14 8.67
C TYR A 34 11.38 17.12 7.53
N PRO A 35 11.29 17.58 6.27
CA PRO A 35 11.45 16.69 5.13
C PRO A 35 12.92 16.32 4.96
N LEU A 36 13.19 15.01 4.89
CA LEU A 36 14.55 14.47 4.84
C LEU A 36 14.69 13.55 3.63
N ASP A 37 15.80 13.70 2.91
CA ASP A 37 16.19 12.74 1.87
C ASP A 37 17.72 12.69 1.77
N ARG A 38 18.25 11.81 0.91
CA ARG A 38 19.66 11.70 0.56
C ARG A 38 19.87 12.44 -0.75
N ASP A 39 20.97 13.17 -0.86
CA ASP A 39 21.44 13.80 -2.10
C ASP A 39 20.48 14.87 -2.71
N ASP A 40 19.43 15.28 -1.99
CA ASP A 40 18.39 16.19 -2.48
C ASP A 40 18.26 17.47 -1.63
N GLU A 41 19.33 17.84 -0.90
CA GLU A 41 19.33 19.02 -0.03
C GLU A 41 18.97 20.29 -0.78
N GLY A 42 18.00 21.03 -0.24
CA GLY A 42 17.53 22.30 -0.79
C GLY A 42 16.45 22.21 -1.87
N GLU A 43 16.10 21.02 -2.33
CA GLU A 43 14.86 20.83 -3.10
C GLU A 43 13.65 21.17 -2.24
N LEU A 44 12.56 21.60 -2.87
CA LEU A 44 11.33 21.96 -2.16
C LEU A 44 10.31 20.86 -2.28
N VAL A 45 9.70 20.48 -1.15
CA VAL A 45 8.53 19.60 -1.10
C VAL A 45 7.33 20.35 -0.51
N SER A 46 6.17 20.19 -1.10
CA SER A 46 4.94 20.78 -0.60
C SER A 46 4.29 19.89 0.46
N PHE A 47 4.03 20.44 1.64
CA PHE A 47 3.31 19.74 2.71
C PHE A 47 2.49 20.72 3.57
N GLY A 48 1.21 20.37 3.80
CA GLY A 48 0.31 21.22 4.60
C GLY A 48 -0.07 22.54 3.96
N GLY A 49 0.23 22.74 2.67
CA GLY A 49 -0.01 23.97 1.92
C GLY A 49 1.19 24.93 1.88
N ASP A 50 2.31 24.56 2.51
CA ASP A 50 3.58 25.30 2.50
C ASP A 50 4.65 24.49 1.75
N ASP A 51 5.67 25.18 1.23
CA ASP A 51 6.85 24.59 0.61
C ASP A 51 7.99 24.55 1.62
N TRP A 52 8.58 23.37 1.77
CA TRP A 52 9.62 23.09 2.75
C TRP A 52 10.91 22.65 2.07
N PRO A 53 12.07 23.21 2.44
CA PRO A 53 13.34 22.71 1.92
C PRO A 53 13.65 21.32 2.49
N VAL A 54 14.04 20.41 1.60
CA VAL A 54 14.54 19.08 1.99
C VAL A 54 15.88 19.26 2.70
N LEU A 55 16.03 18.60 3.84
CA LEU A 55 17.23 18.59 4.66
C LEU A 55 18.02 17.31 4.38
N GLU A 56 19.35 17.39 4.47
CA GLU A 56 20.22 16.23 4.34
C GLU A 56 20.00 15.25 5.51
N LEU A 57 19.67 14.02 5.17
CA LEU A 57 19.36 12.96 6.14
C LEU A 57 20.55 12.66 7.07
N ALA A 58 21.78 12.67 6.53
CA ALA A 58 22.98 12.31 7.27
C ALA A 58 23.32 13.31 8.40
N ASP A 59 22.91 14.57 8.27
CA ASP A 59 23.24 15.64 9.21
C ASP A 59 22.10 15.95 10.21
N PHE A 60 20.98 15.20 10.12
CA PHE A 60 19.79 15.51 10.92
C PHE A 60 19.93 15.07 12.38
N ASP A 61 19.73 16.00 13.31
CA ASP A 61 19.66 15.69 14.75
C ASP A 61 18.27 15.16 15.13
N TRP A 62 18.17 13.85 15.26
CA TRP A 62 16.92 13.14 15.59
C TRP A 62 16.27 13.56 16.91
N LYS A 63 17.01 14.21 17.82
CA LYS A 63 16.44 14.73 19.07
C LYS A 63 15.51 15.92 18.84
N THR A 64 15.53 16.51 17.66
CA THR A 64 14.62 17.61 17.29
C THR A 64 13.23 17.15 16.91
N ALA A 65 13.05 15.87 16.52
CA ALA A 65 11.78 15.32 16.10
C ALA A 65 11.14 14.46 17.22
N ASP A 66 9.82 14.58 17.37
CA ASP A 66 9.05 13.72 18.25
C ASP A 66 8.69 12.39 17.57
N VAL A 67 8.45 12.46 16.26
CA VAL A 67 8.01 11.36 15.41
C VAL A 67 8.77 11.38 14.09
N ALA A 68 9.10 10.20 13.59
CA ALA A 68 9.68 10.00 12.27
C ALA A 68 8.84 9.01 11.44
N ILE A 69 8.51 9.38 10.21
CA ILE A 69 7.87 8.50 9.21
C ILE A 69 8.92 8.19 8.14
N PHE A 70 9.20 6.93 7.92
CA PHE A 70 10.12 6.47 6.89
C PHE A 70 9.33 5.96 5.69
N LEU A 71 9.39 6.66 4.57
CA LEU A 71 8.77 6.30 3.28
C LEU A 71 9.75 5.53 2.39
N ALA A 72 11.06 5.62 2.69
CA ALA A 72 12.13 4.87 2.03
C ALA A 72 12.94 4.09 3.07
N HIS A 73 13.45 2.92 2.65
CA HIS A 73 14.28 2.07 3.52
C HIS A 73 15.67 2.69 3.73
N THR A 74 16.07 2.85 4.99
CA THR A 74 17.38 3.41 5.37
C THR A 74 17.79 2.95 6.76
N ASP A 75 19.10 2.94 7.03
CA ASP A 75 19.67 2.61 8.33
C ASP A 75 19.36 3.68 9.41
N ALA A 76 18.94 4.90 8.99
CA ALA A 76 18.57 5.98 9.89
C ALA A 76 17.36 5.67 10.80
N ILE A 77 16.58 4.62 10.51
CA ILE A 77 15.55 4.12 11.42
C ILE A 77 16.14 3.80 12.80
N ALA A 78 17.31 3.17 12.84
CA ALA A 78 17.98 2.82 14.08
C ALA A 78 18.42 4.07 14.89
N ASP A 79 18.90 5.09 14.19
CA ASP A 79 19.33 6.36 14.79
C ASP A 79 18.14 7.14 15.38
N ALA A 80 17.04 7.20 14.64
CA ALA A 80 15.79 7.82 15.11
C ALA A 80 15.26 7.14 16.39
N LEU A 81 15.24 5.79 16.41
CA LEU A 81 14.83 5.01 17.57
C LEU A 81 15.78 5.24 18.76
N ALA A 82 17.09 5.28 18.54
CA ALA A 82 18.10 5.51 19.58
C ALA A 82 17.98 6.92 20.19
N ALA A 83 17.56 7.92 19.39
CA ALA A 83 17.31 9.28 19.85
C ALA A 83 15.99 9.43 20.62
N GLY A 84 15.13 8.40 20.62
CA GLY A 84 13.84 8.40 21.33
C GLY A 84 12.65 8.83 20.47
N CYS A 85 12.81 9.00 19.15
CA CYS A 85 11.69 9.26 18.27
C CYS A 85 10.70 8.09 18.25
N LYS A 86 9.44 8.39 18.16
CA LYS A 86 8.42 7.41 17.74
C LYS A 86 8.56 7.17 16.24
N VAL A 87 8.75 5.93 15.83
CA VAL A 87 9.04 5.61 14.42
C VAL A 87 7.90 4.86 13.78
N VAL A 88 7.47 5.35 12.63
CA VAL A 88 6.55 4.67 11.70
C VAL A 88 7.33 4.26 10.45
N ASP A 89 7.33 2.98 10.13
CA ASP A 89 8.04 2.43 8.98
C ASP A 89 7.06 2.07 7.86
N ALA A 90 6.95 2.94 6.88
CA ALA A 90 6.16 2.78 5.66
C ALA A 90 7.02 2.41 4.44
N SER A 91 8.31 2.10 4.63
CA SER A 91 9.26 1.80 3.55
C SER A 91 9.04 0.44 2.89
N GLY A 92 8.26 -0.44 3.52
CA GLY A 92 8.07 -1.82 3.06
C GLY A 92 9.26 -2.76 3.30
N GLY A 93 10.28 -2.28 4.03
CA GLY A 93 11.44 -3.07 4.44
C GLY A 93 11.12 -4.09 5.55
N GLU A 94 12.16 -4.79 6.00
CA GLU A 94 12.05 -5.69 7.17
C GLU A 94 11.78 -4.85 8.43
N PRO A 95 10.73 -5.18 9.20
CA PRO A 95 10.34 -4.39 10.37
C PRO A 95 11.45 -4.35 11.42
N GLN A 96 11.87 -3.16 11.84
CA GLN A 96 12.81 -2.98 12.92
C GLN A 96 12.09 -2.97 14.28
N ARG A 97 12.73 -3.59 15.29
CA ARG A 97 12.17 -3.61 16.64
C ARG A 97 12.08 -2.20 17.21
N GLY A 98 10.89 -1.78 17.59
CA GLY A 98 10.60 -0.45 18.12
C GLY A 98 9.92 0.48 17.13
N ALA A 99 10.02 0.21 15.83
CA ALA A 99 9.24 0.89 14.82
C ALA A 99 7.85 0.25 14.65
N VAL A 100 6.85 1.05 14.33
CA VAL A 100 5.50 0.58 13.97
C VAL A 100 5.45 0.42 12.45
N PRO A 101 5.41 -0.82 11.92
CA PRO A 101 5.40 -1.03 10.48
C PRO A 101 4.03 -0.72 9.88
N VAL A 102 4.03 -0.09 8.71
CA VAL A 102 2.85 0.06 7.88
C VAL A 102 2.70 -1.20 7.00
N PRO A 103 1.57 -1.92 7.11
CA PRO A 103 1.40 -3.13 6.32
C PRO A 103 1.25 -2.80 4.82
N PRO A 104 1.79 -3.63 3.91
CA PRO A 104 1.56 -3.47 2.47
C PRO A 104 0.06 -3.47 2.14
N VAL A 105 -0.35 -2.60 1.22
CA VAL A 105 -1.77 -2.49 0.80
C VAL A 105 -2.30 -3.82 0.29
N THR A 106 -1.50 -4.60 -0.43
CA THR A 106 -1.86 -5.93 -0.90
C THR A 106 -2.20 -6.89 0.23
N ASP A 107 -1.46 -6.82 1.35
CA ASP A 107 -1.72 -7.64 2.54
C ASP A 107 -3.04 -7.25 3.20
N VAL A 108 -3.33 -5.95 3.28
CA VAL A 108 -4.58 -5.43 3.85
C VAL A 108 -5.77 -5.79 2.95
N LEU A 109 -5.62 -5.63 1.64
CA LEU A 109 -6.62 -6.00 0.65
C LEU A 109 -6.98 -7.48 0.76
N LEU A 110 -5.98 -8.36 0.73
CA LEU A 110 -6.15 -9.80 0.89
C LEU A 110 -6.78 -10.17 2.24
N ALA A 111 -6.34 -9.53 3.33
CA ALA A 111 -6.87 -9.80 4.66
C ALA A 111 -8.36 -9.44 4.78
N ARG A 112 -8.79 -8.31 4.21
CA ARG A 112 -10.21 -7.90 4.18
C ARG A 112 -11.05 -8.89 3.37
N LEU A 113 -10.61 -9.25 2.16
CA LEU A 113 -11.35 -10.17 1.30
C LEU A 113 -11.43 -11.58 1.89
N LEU A 114 -10.32 -12.11 2.40
CA LEU A 114 -10.32 -13.40 3.09
C LEU A 114 -11.16 -13.38 4.36
N GLY A 115 -11.18 -12.26 5.08
CA GLY A 115 -12.06 -12.05 6.22
C GLY A 115 -13.54 -12.16 5.84
N ALA A 116 -13.94 -11.52 4.73
CA ALA A 116 -15.31 -11.60 4.21
C ALA A 116 -15.67 -13.02 3.75
N PHE A 117 -14.77 -13.71 3.03
CA PHE A 117 -15.00 -15.11 2.67
C PHE A 117 -15.14 -16.01 3.91
N LYS A 118 -14.33 -15.82 4.94
CA LYS A 118 -14.43 -16.58 6.21
C LYS A 118 -15.71 -16.29 6.97
N ALA A 119 -16.23 -15.08 6.89
CA ALA A 119 -17.54 -14.75 7.48
C ALA A 119 -18.70 -15.46 6.74
N ALA A 120 -18.55 -15.72 5.43
CA ALA A 120 -19.53 -16.46 4.65
C ALA A 120 -19.47 -17.97 4.88
N GLY A 121 -18.31 -18.55 5.24
CA GLY A 121 -18.17 -20.00 5.43
C GLY A 121 -16.76 -20.45 5.80
N ASP A 122 -16.59 -21.77 5.92
CA ASP A 122 -15.31 -22.40 6.28
C ASP A 122 -14.37 -22.48 5.08
N VAL A 123 -13.49 -21.47 4.95
CA VAL A 123 -12.52 -21.38 3.85
C VAL A 123 -11.36 -22.36 4.07
N GLN A 124 -11.23 -23.32 3.16
CA GLN A 124 -10.17 -24.32 3.16
C GLN A 124 -8.90 -23.87 2.47
N PHE A 125 -9.03 -23.00 1.46
CA PHE A 125 -7.93 -22.59 0.61
C PHE A 125 -8.35 -21.36 -0.23
N ALA A 126 -7.40 -20.50 -0.57
CA ALA A 126 -7.63 -19.39 -1.50
C ALA A 126 -6.51 -19.22 -2.51
N VAL A 127 -6.86 -18.71 -3.68
CA VAL A 127 -5.92 -18.31 -4.76
C VAL A 127 -6.17 -16.86 -5.11
N GLY A 128 -5.10 -16.07 -5.17
CA GLY A 128 -5.19 -14.67 -5.57
C GLY A 128 -4.21 -14.30 -6.69
N THR A 129 -4.61 -13.36 -7.52
CA THR A 129 -3.73 -12.70 -8.49
C THR A 129 -3.87 -11.19 -8.34
N GLY A 130 -2.81 -10.53 -7.89
CA GLY A 130 -2.76 -9.08 -7.71
C GLY A 130 -2.08 -8.39 -8.89
N LEU A 131 -2.71 -7.32 -9.35
CA LEU A 131 -2.22 -6.42 -10.39
C LEU A 131 -1.83 -5.10 -9.72
N LEU A 132 -0.52 -4.85 -9.66
CA LEU A 132 0.06 -3.73 -8.93
C LEU A 132 0.27 -2.54 -9.86
N ALA A 133 -0.30 -1.40 -9.52
CA ALA A 133 -0.03 -0.13 -10.19
C ALA A 133 1.43 0.29 -9.98
N VAL A 134 1.98 1.07 -10.91
CA VAL A 134 3.38 1.50 -10.85
C VAL A 134 3.70 2.42 -9.68
N SER A 135 2.70 3.11 -9.12
CA SER A 135 2.83 3.88 -7.88
C SER A 135 3.23 3.05 -6.66
N GLN A 136 3.18 1.70 -6.76
CA GLN A 136 3.76 0.79 -5.75
C GLN A 136 5.27 1.02 -5.58
N GLU A 137 5.96 1.38 -6.65
CA GLU A 137 7.41 1.68 -6.65
C GLU A 137 7.67 3.20 -6.51
N GLY A 138 6.71 3.94 -5.95
CA GLY A 138 6.79 5.39 -5.74
C GLY A 138 6.94 6.18 -7.03
N GLN A 139 7.59 7.37 -6.93
CA GLN A 139 7.79 8.27 -8.07
C GLN A 139 8.61 7.60 -9.19
N ALA A 140 9.61 6.79 -8.84
CA ALA A 140 10.44 6.06 -9.81
C ALA A 140 9.62 5.14 -10.73
N GLY A 141 8.58 4.49 -10.20
CA GLY A 141 7.65 3.67 -10.99
C GLY A 141 6.79 4.50 -11.94
N ILE A 142 6.26 5.61 -11.45
CA ILE A 142 5.43 6.57 -12.21
C ILE A 142 6.24 7.17 -13.37
N ASP A 143 7.43 7.66 -13.09
CA ASP A 143 8.32 8.25 -14.08
C ASP A 143 8.72 7.23 -15.13
N LYS A 144 9.07 6.01 -14.72
CA LYS A 144 9.48 4.96 -15.62
C LYS A 144 8.38 4.56 -16.61
N LEU A 145 7.13 4.42 -16.16
CA LEU A 145 6.00 4.19 -17.06
C LEU A 145 5.80 5.36 -18.03
N SER A 146 5.87 6.59 -17.54
CA SER A 146 5.71 7.81 -18.32
C SER A 146 6.81 7.96 -19.39
N GLU A 147 8.09 7.79 -19.01
CA GLU A 147 9.24 7.85 -19.92
C GLU A 147 9.17 6.80 -21.01
N GLN A 148 8.93 5.53 -20.63
CA GLN A 148 8.85 4.44 -21.58
C GLN A 148 7.69 4.60 -22.55
N THR A 149 6.54 5.09 -22.08
CA THR A 149 5.38 5.37 -22.91
C THR A 149 5.70 6.45 -23.94
N ARG A 150 6.31 7.56 -23.51
CA ARG A 150 6.73 8.65 -24.41
C ARG A 150 7.76 8.17 -25.45
N ALA A 151 8.77 7.40 -25.03
CA ALA A 151 9.80 6.86 -25.92
C ALA A 151 9.18 5.97 -27.02
N ILE A 152 8.22 5.11 -26.66
CA ILE A 152 7.54 4.23 -27.62
C ILE A 152 6.78 5.06 -28.66
N PHE A 153 5.98 6.05 -28.24
CA PHE A 153 5.25 6.90 -29.20
C PHE A 153 6.16 7.78 -30.03
N ALA A 154 7.32 8.18 -29.52
CA ALA A 154 8.34 8.92 -30.25
C ALA A 154 9.23 8.01 -31.13
N GLN A 155 9.00 6.70 -31.17
CA GLN A 155 9.83 5.70 -31.88
C GLN A 155 11.32 5.75 -31.46
N GLN A 156 11.56 6.04 -30.20
CA GLN A 156 12.89 6.08 -29.58
C GLN A 156 13.21 4.75 -28.90
N ALA A 157 14.49 4.55 -28.59
CA ALA A 157 14.92 3.41 -27.76
C ALA A 157 14.31 3.49 -26.36
N VAL A 158 13.84 2.35 -25.85
CA VAL A 158 13.22 2.25 -24.53
C VAL A 158 14.22 1.68 -23.54
N GLU A 159 14.56 2.46 -22.53
CA GLU A 159 15.40 2.01 -21.43
C GLU A 159 14.58 1.33 -20.33
N VAL A 160 14.97 0.12 -19.95
CA VAL A 160 14.30 -0.64 -18.89
C VAL A 160 14.59 -0.03 -17.50
N GLY A 161 15.85 0.38 -17.28
CA GLY A 161 16.30 0.86 -15.97
C GLY A 161 16.41 -0.26 -14.94
N THR A 162 16.36 0.10 -13.66
CA THR A 162 16.52 -0.83 -12.52
C THR A 162 15.22 -1.07 -11.74
N THR A 163 14.21 -0.22 -11.92
CA THR A 163 12.94 -0.30 -11.17
C THR A 163 12.17 -1.59 -11.45
N TYR A 164 12.17 -2.03 -12.70
CA TYR A 164 11.48 -3.26 -13.14
C TYR A 164 12.45 -4.19 -13.85
N ALA A 165 12.22 -5.50 -13.75
CA ALA A 165 13.03 -6.51 -14.46
C ALA A 165 12.85 -6.45 -15.99
N LYS A 166 11.76 -5.85 -16.47
CA LYS A 166 11.39 -5.71 -17.89
C LYS A 166 10.74 -4.35 -18.11
N ARG A 167 10.59 -3.96 -19.40
CA ARG A 167 9.79 -2.80 -19.78
C ARG A 167 8.39 -2.92 -19.20
N ILE A 168 7.92 -1.87 -18.50
CA ILE A 168 6.58 -1.83 -17.91
C ILE A 168 5.54 -1.26 -18.89
N ALA A 169 5.89 -0.27 -19.72
CA ALA A 169 4.95 0.31 -20.67
C ALA A 169 4.42 -0.75 -21.63
N PHE A 170 3.09 -0.88 -21.70
CA PHE A 170 2.36 -1.86 -22.50
C PHE A 170 2.76 -3.32 -22.22
N ASN A 171 3.03 -3.63 -20.96
CA ASN A 171 3.45 -4.97 -20.54
C ASN A 171 2.89 -5.33 -19.17
N VAL A 172 2.89 -6.63 -18.85
CA VAL A 172 2.63 -7.17 -17.51
C VAL A 172 3.92 -7.81 -17.02
N VAL A 173 4.46 -7.31 -15.91
CA VAL A 173 5.75 -7.74 -15.37
C VAL A 173 5.54 -8.50 -14.08
N PRO A 174 5.69 -9.84 -14.05
CA PRO A 174 5.54 -10.60 -12.81
C PRO A 174 6.51 -10.12 -11.72
N VAL A 175 6.01 -10.04 -10.50
CA VAL A 175 6.83 -9.85 -9.29
C VAL A 175 7.57 -11.16 -9.00
N ALA A 176 8.79 -11.08 -8.49
CA ALA A 176 9.55 -12.26 -8.10
C ALA A 176 8.73 -13.16 -7.15
N GLN A 177 8.69 -14.46 -7.44
CA GLN A 177 7.84 -15.43 -6.74
C GLN A 177 8.13 -15.47 -5.23
N GLU A 178 9.37 -15.24 -4.83
CA GLU A 178 9.79 -15.23 -3.42
C GLU A 178 9.05 -14.13 -2.63
N LYS A 179 8.86 -12.95 -3.22
CA LYS A 179 8.12 -11.84 -2.58
C LYS A 179 6.64 -12.18 -2.43
N ALA A 180 6.01 -12.69 -3.50
CA ALA A 180 4.60 -13.10 -3.45
C ALA A 180 4.37 -14.25 -2.45
N ALA A 181 5.27 -15.24 -2.42
CA ALA A 181 5.22 -16.37 -1.50
C ALA A 181 5.42 -15.95 -0.03
N ALA A 182 6.28 -14.99 0.24
CA ALA A 182 6.49 -14.46 1.59
C ALA A 182 5.22 -13.78 2.13
N SER A 183 4.58 -12.92 1.30
CA SER A 183 3.29 -12.29 1.64
C SER A 183 2.20 -13.35 1.86
N ALA A 184 2.06 -14.31 0.95
CA ALA A 184 1.09 -15.39 1.06
C ALA A 184 1.30 -16.21 2.35
N THR A 185 2.54 -16.57 2.68
CA THR A 185 2.87 -17.35 3.89
C THR A 185 2.53 -16.59 5.17
N LYS A 186 2.88 -15.30 5.23
CA LYS A 186 2.57 -14.41 6.36
C LYS A 186 1.07 -14.32 6.59
N LEU A 187 0.30 -14.08 5.52
CA LEU A 187 -1.15 -13.96 5.58
C LEU A 187 -1.82 -15.30 5.90
N ALA A 188 -1.39 -16.40 5.29
CA ALA A 188 -1.89 -17.73 5.58
C ALA A 188 -1.75 -18.07 7.08
N LYS A 189 -0.57 -17.78 7.66
CA LYS A 189 -0.34 -17.96 9.11
C LYS A 189 -1.25 -17.08 9.96
N LYS A 190 -1.41 -15.80 9.59
CA LYS A 190 -2.23 -14.83 10.34
C LYS A 190 -3.71 -15.17 10.30
N LEU A 191 -4.22 -15.60 9.14
CA LEU A 191 -5.64 -15.81 8.90
C LEU A 191 -6.10 -17.27 9.08
N GLY A 192 -5.14 -18.20 9.17
CA GLY A 192 -5.43 -19.64 9.26
C GLY A 192 -6.00 -20.23 7.97
N VAL A 193 -5.70 -19.63 6.81
CA VAL A 193 -6.19 -20.07 5.49
C VAL A 193 -4.97 -20.24 4.57
N PRO A 194 -4.75 -21.45 4.01
CA PRO A 194 -3.75 -21.64 2.96
C PRO A 194 -4.01 -20.71 1.77
N LEU A 195 -2.98 -20.00 1.32
CA LEU A 195 -3.09 -18.99 0.27
C LEU A 195 -2.00 -19.21 -0.79
N SER A 196 -2.40 -19.27 -2.07
CA SER A 196 -1.50 -19.16 -3.21
C SER A 196 -1.65 -17.78 -3.85
N LEU A 197 -0.56 -17.08 -4.07
CA LEU A 197 -0.57 -15.69 -4.56
C LEU A 197 0.38 -15.52 -5.74
N GLN A 198 -0.11 -14.86 -6.78
CA GLN A 198 0.67 -14.31 -7.88
C GLN A 198 0.53 -12.80 -7.90
N LEU A 199 1.61 -12.08 -8.11
CA LEU A 199 1.62 -10.62 -8.22
C LEU A 199 2.29 -10.22 -9.54
N ALA A 200 1.78 -9.16 -10.16
CA ALA A 200 2.38 -8.59 -11.36
C ALA A 200 2.20 -7.06 -11.37
N HIS A 201 3.23 -6.35 -11.78
CA HIS A 201 3.10 -4.93 -12.12
C HIS A 201 2.40 -4.78 -13.47
N VAL A 202 1.48 -3.83 -13.52
CA VAL A 202 0.73 -3.47 -14.74
C VAL A 202 0.94 -2.00 -15.10
N PRO A 203 0.79 -1.60 -16.37
CA PRO A 203 1.03 -0.22 -16.81
C PRO A 203 -0.15 0.70 -16.47
N VAL A 204 -0.47 0.75 -15.19
CA VAL A 204 -1.50 1.60 -14.57
C VAL A 204 -0.81 2.46 -13.53
N PHE A 205 -1.05 3.77 -13.52
CA PHE A 205 -0.37 4.68 -12.62
C PHE A 205 -0.77 4.45 -11.15
N TYR A 206 -2.07 4.39 -10.87
CA TYR A 206 -2.63 4.27 -9.53
C TYR A 206 -3.73 3.21 -9.50
N GLY A 207 -3.94 2.64 -8.32
CA GLY A 207 -5.02 1.70 -8.06
C GLY A 207 -4.62 0.25 -8.31
N HIS A 208 -4.52 -0.54 -7.22
CA HIS A 208 -4.30 -1.98 -7.31
C HIS A 208 -5.59 -2.70 -7.62
N SER A 209 -5.46 -3.82 -8.33
CA SER A 209 -6.56 -4.73 -8.57
C SER A 209 -6.19 -6.13 -8.10
N LEU A 210 -7.19 -6.89 -7.66
CA LEU A 210 -7.00 -8.26 -7.20
C LEU A 210 -8.17 -9.15 -7.65
N SER A 211 -7.85 -10.26 -8.28
CA SER A 211 -8.77 -11.38 -8.45
C SER A 211 -8.49 -12.41 -7.36
N ILE A 212 -9.51 -12.88 -6.65
CA ILE A 212 -9.37 -13.89 -5.61
C ILE A 212 -10.48 -14.92 -5.71
N THR A 213 -10.14 -16.19 -5.51
CA THR A 213 -11.08 -17.31 -5.40
C THR A 213 -10.80 -18.05 -4.10
N ALA A 214 -11.86 -18.30 -3.34
CA ALA A 214 -11.84 -19.11 -2.13
C ALA A 214 -12.57 -20.45 -2.33
N ARG A 215 -12.03 -21.53 -1.77
CA ARG A 215 -12.66 -22.85 -1.69
C ARG A 215 -13.19 -23.06 -0.28
N PHE A 216 -14.42 -23.56 -0.18
CA PHE A 216 -15.11 -23.83 1.09
C PHE A 216 -15.20 -25.32 1.39
N GLY A 217 -15.24 -25.67 2.67
CA GLY A 217 -15.46 -27.03 3.15
C GLY A 217 -16.91 -27.51 3.06
N ALA A 218 -17.85 -26.56 2.97
CA ALA A 218 -19.27 -26.80 2.76
C ALA A 218 -19.86 -25.74 1.82
N PRO A 219 -20.96 -26.00 1.11
CA PRO A 219 -21.58 -25.07 0.20
C PRO A 219 -21.98 -23.75 0.90
N VAL A 220 -21.68 -22.61 0.26
CA VAL A 220 -22.15 -21.27 0.63
C VAL A 220 -23.16 -20.76 -0.39
N THR A 221 -24.06 -19.90 0.04
CA THR A 221 -25.04 -19.26 -0.86
C THR A 221 -24.57 -17.87 -1.30
N ALA A 222 -25.10 -17.39 -2.43
CA ALA A 222 -24.83 -16.04 -2.91
C ALA A 222 -25.28 -14.96 -1.88
N ASP A 223 -26.41 -15.20 -1.20
CA ASP A 223 -26.93 -14.26 -0.18
C ASP A 223 -26.01 -14.21 1.05
N ALA A 224 -25.53 -15.37 1.54
CA ALA A 224 -24.58 -15.40 2.67
C ALA A 224 -23.27 -14.71 2.30
N LEU A 225 -22.78 -14.91 1.07
CA LEU A 225 -21.58 -14.27 0.57
C LEU A 225 -21.77 -12.74 0.45
N THR A 226 -22.88 -12.30 -0.14
CA THR A 226 -23.22 -10.88 -0.29
C THR A 226 -23.30 -10.20 1.08
N THR A 227 -23.98 -10.80 2.04
CA THR A 227 -24.09 -10.29 3.41
C THR A 227 -22.71 -10.18 4.05
N ALA A 228 -21.88 -11.21 3.97
CA ALA A 228 -20.53 -11.21 4.56
C ALA A 228 -19.63 -10.10 3.99
N PHE A 229 -19.69 -9.87 2.67
CA PHE A 229 -18.94 -8.81 2.03
C PHE A 229 -19.46 -7.41 2.37
N THR A 230 -20.78 -7.25 2.47
CA THR A 230 -21.42 -5.98 2.85
C THR A 230 -21.11 -5.59 4.30
N ASP A 231 -21.09 -6.57 5.21
CA ASP A 231 -20.86 -6.34 6.64
C ASP A 231 -19.36 -6.22 7.01
N THR A 232 -18.46 -6.54 6.07
CA THR A 232 -17.02 -6.44 6.32
C THR A 232 -16.55 -4.99 6.22
N GLY A 233 -16.05 -4.44 7.32
CA GLY A 233 -15.55 -3.07 7.38
C GLY A 233 -14.44 -2.78 6.36
N GLY A 234 -14.53 -1.62 5.70
CA GLY A 234 -13.57 -1.16 4.69
C GLY A 234 -13.74 -1.83 3.32
N ILE A 235 -14.84 -2.57 3.10
CA ILE A 235 -15.27 -3.06 1.80
C ILE A 235 -16.49 -2.27 1.34
N TYR A 236 -16.51 -1.88 0.08
CA TYR A 236 -17.68 -1.40 -0.63
C TYR A 236 -18.04 -2.41 -1.72
N LEU A 237 -19.10 -3.18 -1.50
CA LEU A 237 -19.61 -4.11 -2.50
C LEU A 237 -20.49 -3.34 -3.50
N LEU A 238 -20.11 -3.33 -4.77
CA LEU A 238 -20.90 -2.70 -5.81
C LEU A 238 -22.22 -3.45 -5.99
N PRO A 239 -23.36 -2.73 -5.97
CA PRO A 239 -24.67 -3.37 -6.16
C PRO A 239 -24.86 -3.93 -7.57
N SER A 240 -24.14 -3.40 -8.54
CA SER A 240 -24.13 -3.86 -9.95
C SER A 240 -22.94 -3.29 -10.71
N GLY A 241 -22.59 -3.90 -11.84
CA GLY A 241 -21.48 -3.45 -12.68
C GLY A 241 -20.13 -4.01 -12.25
N THR A 242 -19.06 -3.41 -12.78
CA THR A 242 -17.68 -3.79 -12.53
C THR A 242 -16.87 -2.59 -12.06
N ALA A 243 -15.95 -2.79 -11.12
CA ALA A 243 -15.03 -1.76 -10.67
C ALA A 243 -13.69 -1.90 -11.39
N SER A 244 -13.18 -0.81 -11.94
CA SER A 244 -11.80 -0.66 -12.41
C SER A 244 -10.95 0.01 -11.35
N SER A 245 -9.61 -0.04 -11.50
CA SER A 245 -8.71 0.68 -10.59
C SER A 245 -9.00 2.18 -10.50
N GLN A 246 -9.46 2.81 -11.60
CA GLN A 246 -9.79 4.24 -11.62
C GLN A 246 -11.01 4.60 -10.77
N ASP A 247 -11.97 3.69 -10.63
CA ASP A 247 -13.18 3.93 -9.83
C ASP A 247 -12.87 4.05 -8.33
N ALA A 248 -11.77 3.42 -7.88
CA ALA A 248 -11.36 3.44 -6.47
C ALA A 248 -10.49 4.66 -6.11
N ILE A 249 -10.00 5.43 -7.09
CA ILE A 249 -9.08 6.56 -6.83
C ILE A 249 -9.74 7.63 -5.96
N GLY A 250 -9.01 8.08 -4.93
CA GLY A 250 -9.48 9.01 -3.91
C GLY A 250 -10.31 8.35 -2.79
N GLY A 251 -10.71 7.08 -2.95
CA GLY A 251 -11.48 6.34 -1.96
C GLY A 251 -10.62 5.70 -0.87
N ASP A 252 -11.23 5.42 0.28
CA ASP A 252 -10.62 4.77 1.45
C ASP A 252 -11.03 3.31 1.61
N GLN A 253 -11.93 2.83 0.75
CA GLN A 253 -12.49 1.48 0.80
C GLN A 253 -11.95 0.59 -0.32
N VAL A 254 -12.01 -0.71 -0.08
CA VAL A 254 -11.85 -1.73 -1.12
C VAL A 254 -13.16 -1.88 -1.87
N TRP A 255 -13.17 -1.53 -3.14
CA TRP A 255 -14.33 -1.71 -4.01
C TRP A 255 -14.34 -3.14 -4.54
N VAL A 256 -15.44 -3.86 -4.32
CA VAL A 256 -15.60 -5.25 -4.74
C VAL A 256 -16.71 -5.36 -5.78
N SER A 257 -16.44 -6.09 -6.84
CA SER A 257 -17.39 -6.42 -7.90
C SER A 257 -17.21 -7.87 -8.36
N ASN A 258 -18.01 -8.34 -9.30
CA ASN A 258 -17.95 -9.70 -9.85
C ASN A 258 -17.91 -10.77 -8.75
N LEU A 259 -18.67 -10.55 -7.67
CA LEU A 259 -18.83 -11.53 -6.60
C LEU A 259 -19.70 -12.67 -7.11
N ALA A 260 -19.15 -13.88 -7.14
CA ALA A 260 -19.83 -15.05 -7.71
C ALA A 260 -19.57 -16.30 -6.88
N VAL A 261 -20.58 -17.16 -6.81
CA VAL A 261 -20.52 -18.50 -6.21
C VAL A 261 -20.64 -19.52 -7.32
N SER A 262 -19.85 -20.61 -7.26
CA SER A 262 -19.96 -21.75 -8.18
C SER A 262 -21.29 -22.49 -8.00
N ASP A 263 -21.72 -23.26 -9.03
CA ASP A 263 -22.99 -24.00 -9.02
C ASP A 263 -23.09 -25.02 -7.86
N ASP A 264 -21.96 -25.58 -7.43
CA ASP A 264 -21.88 -26.49 -6.29
C ASP A 264 -21.78 -25.77 -4.92
N GLY A 265 -21.73 -24.46 -4.91
CA GLY A 265 -21.56 -23.65 -3.71
C GLY A 265 -20.19 -23.75 -3.04
N LEU A 266 -19.27 -24.59 -3.55
CA LEU A 266 -18.01 -24.91 -2.89
C LEU A 266 -16.87 -23.95 -3.22
N SER A 267 -17.05 -23.02 -4.14
CA SER A 267 -16.09 -21.95 -4.39
C SER A 267 -16.80 -20.63 -4.66
N ALA A 268 -16.11 -19.55 -4.32
CA ALA A 268 -16.57 -18.20 -4.66
C ALA A 268 -15.38 -17.34 -5.08
N SER A 269 -15.65 -16.39 -5.97
CA SER A 269 -14.66 -15.46 -6.49
C SER A 269 -15.12 -14.02 -6.33
N ALA A 270 -14.15 -13.11 -6.27
CA ALA A 270 -14.38 -11.67 -6.22
C ALA A 270 -13.29 -10.95 -7.03
N TRP A 271 -13.67 -9.82 -7.61
CA TRP A 271 -12.76 -8.82 -8.15
C TRP A 271 -12.76 -7.62 -7.23
N ALA A 272 -11.58 -7.17 -6.81
CA ALA A 272 -11.42 -6.06 -5.90
C ALA A 272 -10.45 -5.02 -6.47
N VAL A 273 -10.71 -3.76 -6.18
CA VAL A 273 -9.83 -2.64 -6.52
C VAL A 273 -9.69 -1.69 -5.34
N VAL A 274 -8.57 -0.99 -5.25
CA VAL A 274 -8.29 -0.06 -4.16
C VAL A 274 -7.35 1.06 -4.62
N ASP A 275 -7.53 2.27 -4.12
CA ASP A 275 -6.50 3.29 -4.21
C ASP A 275 -5.34 2.93 -3.27
N ASN A 276 -4.23 2.48 -3.85
CA ASN A 276 -3.07 2.06 -3.06
C ASN A 276 -2.38 3.23 -2.35
N SER A 277 -2.33 4.42 -2.94
CA SER A 277 -1.70 5.59 -2.33
C SER A 277 -2.53 6.10 -1.15
N LYS A 278 -3.84 6.26 -1.35
CA LYS A 278 -4.75 6.71 -0.29
C LYS A 278 -4.79 5.72 0.88
N LEU A 279 -4.90 4.43 0.59
CA LEU A 279 -4.91 3.42 1.65
C LEU A 279 -3.57 3.36 2.39
N THR A 280 -2.43 3.48 1.70
CA THR A 280 -1.11 3.57 2.36
C THR A 280 -1.05 4.76 3.30
N ALA A 281 -1.51 5.95 2.88
CA ALA A 281 -1.52 7.14 3.73
C ALA A 281 -2.39 6.96 4.99
N LEU A 282 -3.58 6.36 4.85
CA LEU A 282 -4.47 6.07 5.97
C LEU A 282 -3.86 5.03 6.94
N LEU A 283 -3.19 4.01 6.41
CA LEU A 283 -2.48 3.02 7.22
C LEU A 283 -1.29 3.65 7.95
N THR A 284 -0.57 4.58 7.29
CA THR A 284 0.52 5.35 7.90
C THR A 284 0.00 6.22 9.04
N LEU A 285 -1.15 6.89 8.86
CA LEU A 285 -1.80 7.65 9.93
C LEU A 285 -2.21 6.75 11.11
N ALA A 286 -2.79 5.60 10.84
CA ALA A 286 -3.15 4.64 11.89
C ALA A 286 -1.92 4.13 12.65
N ALA A 287 -0.82 3.85 11.93
CA ALA A 287 0.46 3.47 12.55
C ALA A 287 1.06 4.62 13.39
N LEU A 288 0.94 5.87 12.90
CA LEU A 288 1.34 7.05 13.66
C LEU A 288 0.56 7.19 14.97
N GLN A 289 -0.76 7.05 14.93
CA GLN A 289 -1.59 7.08 16.14
C GLN A 289 -1.18 5.98 17.12
N ALA A 290 -0.98 4.75 16.62
CA ALA A 290 -0.53 3.64 17.46
C ALA A 290 0.86 3.89 18.06
N ALA A 291 1.80 4.49 17.30
CA ALA A 291 3.12 4.86 17.81
C ALA A 291 3.04 5.93 18.91
N LEU A 292 2.14 6.90 18.80
CA LEU A 292 1.94 7.95 19.80
C LEU A 292 1.28 7.43 21.09
N GLU A 293 0.41 6.42 20.99
CA GLU A 293 -0.28 5.80 22.13
C GLU A 293 0.60 4.78 22.86
N ALA A 294 1.59 4.21 22.20
CA ALA A 294 2.55 3.28 22.81
C ALA A 294 3.40 4.01 23.88
N ARG A 295 3.35 3.53 25.13
CA ARG A 295 4.09 4.06 26.27
C ARG A 295 5.52 3.54 26.31
#